data_ba5f216f54d545149e8a50e27c8dbd50
#
_entry.id   ba5f216f54d545149e8a50e27c8dbd50
#
_cell.length_a   1.000
_cell.length_b   1.000
_cell.length_c   1.000
_cell.angle_alpha   90.00
_cell.angle_beta   90.00
_cell.angle_gamma   90.00
#
_symmetry.space_group_name_H-M   'P 1'
#
loop_
_entity.id
_entity.type
_entity.pdbx_description
1 polymer ?
#
loop_
_entity_poly.entity_id
_entity_poly.type
_entity_poly.pdbx_seq_one_letter_code
_entity_poly.pdbx_strand_id
1 'polypeptide(L)'
;MDLNEPVFPEVCEYAGITLSRYVLEMARANPEKPELNELVSVMTAVERACKTISNLVRRSPMSGLTGLEDGGGSINVQGEEQKKLDIITNTVLKNALKFTGKMGVLASEEEDAPVASEPSDLPGADAYDWNKEVILEESGKYVAVFDPLDGSSNVDANIPTGTIFGIFEEPDGCNVLNGDGEVMDNECLTATMQSGNKLVVGGYCLYSAATEFVMSFGGKTCQGFTLDEQVGEFVLTKPNMKIPTRGKPIYSINEANRWAWDPELTEYITTIQKGEGETGQQYTSRYIGSMVGDVHRTLLYGGIFGYPGDTKNTNGKLRLLYEAAPMAFIVEAAGGAAVSGKGERILDIDPTEDPTGRGVHQRVPVFLGSKDDVAEMRSFYDKK
;
A
#
# COMPACT_ATOMS: atom_id res chain seq x y z
N MET A 1 -10.86 9.84 9.05
CA MET A 1 -11.13 11.26 8.73
C MET A 1 -12.49 11.39 8.08
N ASP A 2 -13.35 12.36 8.48
CA ASP A 2 -14.65 12.56 7.86
C ASP A 2 -14.52 13.59 6.73
N LEU A 3 -14.62 13.15 5.47
CA LEU A 3 -14.42 13.97 4.27
C LEU A 3 -15.67 13.98 3.41
N ASN A 4 -15.95 15.14 2.80
CA ASN A 4 -16.97 15.29 1.78
C ASN A 4 -16.42 14.81 0.44
N GLU A 5 -17.22 14.01 -0.28
CA GLU A 5 -16.88 13.59 -1.63
C GLU A 5 -17.04 14.73 -2.65
N PRO A 6 -16.18 14.84 -3.65
CA PRO A 6 -16.27 15.89 -4.65
C PRO A 6 -17.46 15.66 -5.61
N VAL A 7 -18.05 16.78 -6.03
CA VAL A 7 -19.04 16.80 -7.10
C VAL A 7 -18.39 17.36 -8.36
N PHE A 8 -18.42 16.61 -9.45
CA PHE A 8 -17.81 16.99 -10.71
C PHE A 8 -18.79 17.71 -11.63
N PRO A 9 -18.35 18.79 -12.34
CA PRO A 9 -19.16 19.41 -13.39
C PRO A 9 -19.39 18.45 -14.56
N GLU A 10 -20.51 18.59 -15.28
CA GLU A 10 -20.85 17.76 -16.45
C GLU A 10 -19.73 17.69 -17.50
N VAL A 11 -18.96 18.77 -17.68
CA VAL A 11 -17.82 18.78 -18.61
C VAL A 11 -16.78 17.71 -18.30
N CYS A 12 -16.65 17.28 -17.04
CA CYS A 12 -15.72 16.24 -16.64
C CYS A 12 -16.17 14.84 -17.11
N GLU A 13 -17.46 14.61 -17.39
CA GLU A 13 -17.96 13.35 -17.91
C GLU A 13 -17.44 13.08 -19.33
N TYR A 14 -17.23 14.13 -20.12
CA TYR A 14 -16.72 14.04 -21.51
C TYR A 14 -15.21 14.00 -21.60
N ALA A 15 -14.53 14.72 -20.71
CA ALA A 15 -13.07 14.83 -20.70
C ALA A 15 -12.36 13.73 -19.89
N GLY A 16 -13.13 12.97 -19.09
CA GLY A 16 -12.61 12.09 -18.08
C GLY A 16 -12.10 12.85 -16.84
N ILE A 17 -12.19 12.23 -15.67
CA ILE A 17 -11.69 12.78 -14.42
C ILE A 17 -10.30 12.18 -14.19
N THR A 18 -9.26 13.01 -14.23
CA THR A 18 -7.90 12.55 -13.92
C THR A 18 -7.70 12.42 -12.40
N LEU A 19 -6.73 11.61 -11.98
CA LEU A 19 -6.37 11.45 -10.58
C LEU A 19 -6.01 12.80 -9.94
N SER A 20 -5.17 13.59 -10.59
CA SER A 20 -4.81 14.94 -10.11
C SER A 20 -6.05 15.84 -9.95
N ARG A 21 -7.01 15.76 -10.88
CA ARG A 21 -8.27 16.50 -10.76
C ARG A 21 -9.12 16.02 -9.60
N TYR A 22 -9.22 14.70 -9.41
CA TYR A 22 -9.97 14.12 -8.29
C TYR A 22 -9.41 14.62 -6.95
N VAL A 23 -8.09 14.55 -6.76
CA VAL A 23 -7.42 14.99 -5.51
C VAL A 23 -7.65 16.48 -5.24
N LEU A 24 -7.55 17.32 -6.29
CA LEU A 24 -7.82 18.75 -6.18
C LEU A 24 -9.27 19.02 -5.75
N GLU A 25 -10.24 18.30 -6.30
CA GLU A 25 -11.64 18.48 -5.93
C GLU A 25 -11.96 17.93 -4.54
N MET A 26 -11.24 16.90 -4.08
CA MET A 26 -11.31 16.45 -2.68
C MET A 26 -10.90 17.57 -1.72
N ALA A 27 -9.79 18.26 -1.98
CA ALA A 27 -9.36 19.42 -1.18
C ALA A 27 -10.39 20.56 -1.22
N ARG A 28 -10.95 20.84 -2.39
CA ARG A 28 -11.98 21.90 -2.56
C ARG A 28 -13.30 21.57 -1.88
N ALA A 29 -13.70 20.31 -1.83
CA ALA A 29 -14.92 19.86 -1.16
C ALA A 29 -14.82 19.94 0.37
N ASN A 30 -13.61 20.10 0.91
CA ASN A 30 -13.32 20.12 2.35
C ASN A 30 -12.52 21.37 2.75
N PRO A 31 -13.06 22.58 2.55
CA PRO A 31 -12.34 23.83 2.79
C PRO A 31 -11.98 24.08 4.26
N GLU A 32 -12.62 23.36 5.18
CA GLU A 32 -12.32 23.35 6.61
C GLU A 32 -11.02 22.60 6.95
N LYS A 33 -10.43 21.89 5.97
CA LYS A 33 -9.19 21.12 6.09
C LYS A 33 -8.16 21.62 5.07
N PRO A 34 -7.56 22.78 5.32
CA PRO A 34 -6.61 23.41 4.39
C PRO A 34 -5.37 22.54 4.12
N GLU A 35 -5.00 21.65 5.05
CA GLU A 35 -3.92 20.67 4.91
C GLU A 35 -4.10 19.76 3.69
N LEU A 36 -5.32 19.46 3.28
CA LEU A 36 -5.59 18.65 2.08
C LEU A 36 -5.05 19.29 0.79
N ASN A 37 -4.86 20.62 0.75
CA ASN A 37 -4.22 21.29 -0.40
C ASN A 37 -2.76 20.85 -0.57
N GLU A 38 -2.07 20.53 0.51
CA GLU A 38 -0.70 20.03 0.46
C GLU A 38 -0.65 18.61 -0.08
N LEU A 39 -1.67 17.77 0.23
CA LEU A 39 -1.80 16.43 -0.33
C LEU A 39 -1.92 16.41 -1.85
N VAL A 40 -2.40 17.49 -2.49
CA VAL A 40 -2.44 17.58 -3.96
C VAL A 40 -1.03 17.38 -4.54
N SER A 41 -0.02 18.04 -3.95
CA SER A 41 1.37 17.89 -4.41
C SER A 41 1.94 16.52 -4.10
N VAL A 42 1.64 15.96 -2.92
CA VAL A 42 2.07 14.61 -2.52
C VAL A 42 1.50 13.55 -3.45
N MET A 43 0.19 13.59 -3.70
CA MET A 43 -0.47 12.63 -4.59
C MET A 43 -0.03 12.77 -6.04
N THR A 44 0.25 13.99 -6.51
CA THR A 44 0.86 14.22 -7.83
C THR A 44 2.25 13.59 -7.92
N ALA A 45 3.04 13.65 -6.85
CA ALA A 45 4.35 13.01 -6.80
C ALA A 45 4.24 11.48 -6.84
N VAL A 46 3.32 10.89 -6.05
CA VAL A 46 3.04 9.43 -6.07
C VAL A 46 2.57 9.00 -7.46
N GLU A 47 1.61 9.73 -8.05
CA GLU A 47 1.11 9.49 -9.41
C GLU A 47 2.24 9.45 -10.43
N ARG A 48 3.12 10.46 -10.41
CA ARG A 48 4.27 10.56 -11.31
C ARG A 48 5.26 9.42 -11.10
N ALA A 49 5.54 9.06 -9.84
CA ALA A 49 6.41 7.93 -9.52
C ALA A 49 5.83 6.62 -10.07
N CYS A 50 4.54 6.36 -9.87
CA CYS A 50 3.86 5.16 -10.40
C CYS A 50 3.89 5.10 -11.94
N LYS A 51 3.71 6.23 -12.65
CA LYS A 51 3.88 6.29 -14.11
C LYS A 51 5.31 5.91 -14.53
N THR A 52 6.31 6.40 -13.80
CA THR A 52 7.72 6.07 -14.05
C THR A 52 7.99 4.60 -13.80
N ILE A 53 7.55 4.06 -12.66
CA ILE A 53 7.74 2.65 -12.30
C ILE A 53 7.02 1.73 -13.29
N SER A 54 5.78 2.04 -13.69
CA SER A 54 5.05 1.30 -14.75
C SER A 54 5.89 1.18 -16.02
N ASN A 55 6.51 2.27 -16.45
CA ASN A 55 7.35 2.28 -17.64
C ASN A 55 8.63 1.45 -17.44
N LEU A 56 9.26 1.51 -16.27
CA LEU A 56 10.46 0.71 -15.93
C LEU A 56 10.13 -0.78 -15.93
N VAL A 57 9.06 -1.20 -15.24
CA VAL A 57 8.62 -2.60 -15.15
C VAL A 57 8.33 -3.16 -16.54
N ARG A 58 7.57 -2.45 -17.38
CA ARG A 58 7.20 -2.89 -18.73
C ARG A 58 8.38 -3.00 -19.67
N ARG A 59 9.42 -2.21 -19.47
CA ARG A 59 10.64 -2.19 -20.29
C ARG A 59 11.79 -2.97 -19.69
N SER A 60 11.63 -3.53 -18.49
CA SER A 60 12.71 -4.21 -17.76
C SER A 60 13.44 -5.28 -18.58
N PRO A 61 12.77 -6.15 -19.38
CA PRO A 61 13.47 -7.14 -20.19
C PRO A 61 14.35 -6.53 -21.28
N MET A 62 13.98 -5.35 -21.80
CA MET A 62 14.74 -4.67 -22.88
C MET A 62 15.87 -3.79 -22.33
N SER A 63 15.74 -3.31 -21.11
CA SER A 63 16.66 -2.34 -20.50
C SER A 63 17.70 -2.98 -19.56
N GLY A 64 17.73 -4.33 -19.46
CA GLY A 64 18.65 -5.05 -18.59
C GLY A 64 18.38 -4.87 -17.10
N LEU A 65 17.15 -4.48 -16.75
CA LEU A 65 16.70 -4.27 -15.36
C LEU A 65 16.09 -5.52 -14.72
N THR A 66 16.08 -6.65 -15.44
CA THR A 66 15.73 -7.96 -14.88
C THR A 66 16.91 -8.55 -14.12
N GLY A 67 16.61 -9.45 -13.18
CA GLY A 67 17.61 -10.17 -12.40
C GLY A 67 18.05 -9.45 -11.13
N LEU A 68 18.96 -10.10 -10.42
CA LEU A 68 19.49 -9.65 -9.14
C LEU A 68 20.47 -8.49 -9.31
N GLU A 69 20.55 -7.63 -8.30
CA GLU A 69 21.59 -6.62 -8.20
C GLU A 69 22.95 -7.30 -8.00
N ASP A 70 24.00 -6.76 -8.60
CA ASP A 70 25.37 -7.28 -8.56
C ASP A 70 25.52 -8.79 -8.85
N GLY A 71 24.56 -9.38 -9.58
CA GLY A 71 24.61 -10.81 -9.93
C GLY A 71 24.27 -11.76 -8.79
N GLY A 72 23.68 -11.26 -7.69
CA GLY A 72 23.21 -12.07 -6.56
C GLY A 72 24.10 -11.98 -5.32
N GLY A 73 24.31 -10.80 -4.80
CA GLY A 73 25.07 -10.58 -3.56
C GLY A 73 24.48 -9.49 -2.67
N SER A 74 23.56 -8.69 -3.21
CA SER A 74 22.86 -7.67 -2.45
C SER A 74 21.64 -8.27 -1.77
N ILE A 75 21.59 -8.16 -0.45
CA ILE A 75 20.48 -8.64 0.39
C ILE A 75 19.91 -7.42 1.09
N ASN A 76 18.58 -7.24 1.04
CA ASN A 76 17.91 -6.15 1.75
C ASN A 76 17.88 -6.42 3.26
N VAL A 77 17.46 -5.43 4.00
CA VAL A 77 17.31 -5.47 5.47
C VAL A 77 16.36 -6.57 5.97
N GLN A 78 15.52 -7.08 5.10
CA GLN A 78 14.60 -8.19 5.37
C GLN A 78 15.24 -9.57 5.19
N GLY A 79 16.49 -9.63 4.68
CA GLY A 79 17.19 -10.85 4.33
C GLY A 79 16.77 -11.46 3.00
N GLU A 80 16.16 -10.65 2.11
CA GLU A 80 15.72 -11.05 0.78
C GLU A 80 16.72 -10.56 -0.29
N GLU A 81 16.94 -11.34 -1.35
CA GLU A 81 17.81 -10.95 -2.46
C GLU A 81 17.18 -9.81 -3.25
N GLN A 82 17.87 -8.65 -3.29
CA GLN A 82 17.38 -7.47 -4.01
C GLN A 82 17.45 -7.62 -5.52
N LYS A 83 16.37 -7.23 -6.18
CA LYS A 83 16.34 -7.04 -7.62
C LYS A 83 16.83 -5.64 -7.97
N LYS A 84 17.38 -5.46 -9.16
CA LYS A 84 17.75 -4.13 -9.68
C LYS A 84 16.59 -3.14 -9.64
N LEU A 85 15.38 -3.62 -9.91
CA LEU A 85 14.19 -2.80 -9.89
C LEU A 85 13.81 -2.34 -8.48
N ASP A 86 14.05 -3.12 -7.43
CA ASP A 86 13.73 -2.73 -6.06
C ASP A 86 14.46 -1.44 -5.68
N ILE A 87 15.77 -1.39 -5.95
CA ILE A 87 16.61 -0.21 -5.68
C ILE A 87 16.14 1.01 -6.49
N ILE A 88 15.88 0.81 -7.79
CA ILE A 88 15.51 1.90 -8.68
C ILE A 88 14.11 2.44 -8.31
N THR A 89 13.13 1.57 -8.06
CA THR A 89 11.76 1.98 -7.72
C THR A 89 11.69 2.67 -6.36
N ASN A 90 12.47 2.18 -5.39
CA ASN A 90 12.64 2.84 -4.09
C ASN A 90 13.19 4.27 -4.27
N THR A 91 14.26 4.42 -5.04
CA THR A 91 14.86 5.74 -5.34
C THR A 91 13.88 6.67 -6.04
N VAL A 92 13.12 6.17 -7.02
CA VAL A 92 12.10 6.96 -7.76
C VAL A 92 11.03 7.48 -6.80
N LEU A 93 10.50 6.62 -5.94
CA LEU A 93 9.42 6.99 -5.03
C LEU A 93 9.90 7.95 -3.93
N LYS A 94 11.05 7.62 -3.30
CA LYS A 94 11.70 8.46 -2.30
C LYS A 94 11.95 9.88 -2.82
N ASN A 95 12.61 9.99 -3.97
CA ASN A 95 12.91 11.29 -4.56
C ASN A 95 11.64 12.07 -4.93
N ALA A 96 10.65 11.40 -5.53
CA ALA A 96 9.39 12.06 -5.88
C ALA A 96 8.69 12.66 -4.65
N LEU A 97 8.65 11.93 -3.54
CA LEU A 97 8.05 12.39 -2.29
C LEU A 97 8.86 13.50 -1.62
N LYS A 98 10.19 13.34 -1.51
CA LYS A 98 11.09 14.37 -0.95
C LYS A 98 10.97 15.71 -1.70
N PHE A 99 10.89 15.66 -3.04
CA PHE A 99 10.74 16.87 -3.86
C PHE A 99 9.46 17.68 -3.61
N THR A 100 8.48 17.12 -2.93
CA THR A 100 7.26 17.87 -2.59
C THR A 100 7.50 18.91 -1.52
N GLY A 101 8.53 18.74 -0.67
CA GLY A 101 8.76 19.56 0.51
C GLY A 101 7.64 19.45 1.56
N LYS A 102 6.79 18.40 1.47
CA LYS A 102 5.61 18.19 2.33
C LYS A 102 5.73 16.98 3.23
N MET A 103 6.81 16.20 3.05
CA MET A 103 7.05 14.98 3.81
C MET A 103 8.01 15.26 4.97
N GLY A 104 7.62 14.89 6.18
CA GLY A 104 8.50 14.88 7.35
C GLY A 104 9.33 13.60 7.39
N VAL A 105 8.66 12.46 7.24
CA VAL A 105 9.30 11.14 7.33
C VAL A 105 8.84 10.20 6.20
N LEU A 106 9.76 9.38 5.72
CA LEU A 106 9.50 8.31 4.76
C LEU A 106 9.93 6.97 5.36
N ALA A 107 9.08 5.94 5.26
CA ALA A 107 9.42 4.57 5.62
C ALA A 107 9.17 3.64 4.43
N SER A 108 10.21 2.95 3.99
CA SER A 108 10.19 2.03 2.86
C SER A 108 10.49 0.61 3.30
N GLU A 109 10.01 -0.37 2.56
CA GLU A 109 10.41 -1.77 2.70
C GLU A 109 11.92 -1.96 2.55
N GLU A 110 12.55 -1.18 1.67
CA GLU A 110 13.96 -1.31 1.27
C GLU A 110 14.93 -0.54 2.17
N GLU A 111 14.45 0.16 3.20
CA GLU A 111 15.27 0.95 4.13
C GLU A 111 15.24 0.34 5.52
N ASP A 112 16.38 0.33 6.24
CA ASP A 112 16.51 -0.24 7.59
C ASP A 112 15.63 0.47 8.63
N ALA A 113 15.48 1.79 8.46
CA ALA A 113 14.77 2.67 9.38
C ALA A 113 14.06 3.80 8.61
N PRO A 114 13.08 4.47 9.25
CA PRO A 114 12.48 5.66 8.69
C PRO A 114 13.53 6.75 8.42
N VAL A 115 13.38 7.46 7.30
CA VAL A 115 14.31 8.50 6.88
C VAL A 115 13.59 9.85 6.90
N ALA A 116 14.19 10.83 7.57
CA ALA A 116 13.72 12.20 7.50
C ALA A 116 13.85 12.75 6.08
N SER A 117 12.90 13.58 5.68
CA SER A 117 12.89 14.20 4.36
C SER A 117 13.71 15.49 4.39
N GLU A 118 15.05 15.38 4.38
CA GLU A 118 15.91 16.57 4.34
C GLU A 118 16.09 17.11 2.93
N PRO A 119 16.08 18.45 2.77
CA PRO A 119 16.35 19.09 1.48
C PRO A 119 17.76 18.84 0.94
N SER A 120 18.74 18.58 1.83
CA SER A 120 20.14 18.32 1.47
C SER A 120 20.34 17.06 0.63
N ASP A 121 19.41 16.11 0.69
CA ASP A 121 19.48 14.83 -0.01
C ASP A 121 18.99 14.89 -1.46
N LEU A 122 18.60 16.07 -1.95
CA LEU A 122 18.12 16.20 -3.32
C LEU A 122 19.27 16.09 -4.32
N PRO A 123 19.19 15.23 -5.36
CA PRO A 123 20.19 15.16 -6.40
C PRO A 123 20.37 16.52 -7.07
N GLY A 124 21.57 17.08 -7.02
CA GLY A 124 21.88 18.39 -7.58
C GLY A 124 21.64 19.58 -6.64
N ALA A 125 21.37 19.35 -5.35
CA ALA A 125 21.28 20.41 -4.36
C ALA A 125 22.57 21.27 -4.30
N ASP A 126 23.72 20.64 -4.54
CA ASP A 126 25.02 21.34 -4.61
C ASP A 126 25.22 22.14 -5.91
N ALA A 127 24.42 21.89 -6.95
CA ALA A 127 24.59 22.51 -8.26
C ALA A 127 23.81 23.82 -8.44
N TYR A 128 22.80 24.05 -7.62
CA TYR A 128 21.95 25.25 -7.68
C TYR A 128 21.67 25.78 -6.29
N ASP A 129 22.31 26.85 -5.94
CA ASP A 129 22.08 27.61 -4.70
C ASP A 129 20.77 28.44 -4.78
N TRP A 130 19.70 27.78 -5.18
CA TRP A 130 18.38 28.43 -5.17
C TRP A 130 17.60 28.00 -3.94
N ASN A 131 17.82 28.79 -2.89
CA ASN A 131 17.00 28.90 -1.69
C ASN A 131 17.08 27.76 -0.66
N LYS A 132 18.24 27.64 -0.05
CA LYS A 132 18.33 27.09 1.32
C LYS A 132 17.31 27.73 2.28
N GLU A 133 16.89 28.95 2.03
CA GLU A 133 15.99 29.71 2.92
C GLU A 133 14.50 29.37 2.75
N VAL A 134 14.05 28.81 1.62
CA VAL A 134 12.61 28.59 1.35
C VAL A 134 12.15 27.17 1.74
N ILE A 135 13.08 26.23 1.86
CA ILE A 135 12.76 24.81 2.12
C ILE A 135 12.91 24.43 3.60
N LEU A 136 13.58 25.25 4.40
CA LEU A 136 14.00 24.95 5.77
C LEU A 136 13.04 25.40 6.87
N GLU A 137 11.92 26.07 6.58
CA GLU A 137 11.09 26.68 7.63
C GLU A 137 9.94 25.81 8.15
N GLU A 138 9.58 24.70 7.52
CA GLU A 138 8.53 23.82 8.06
C GLU A 138 8.91 22.34 7.87
N SER A 139 8.97 21.55 8.95
CA SER A 139 8.91 20.10 8.87
C SER A 139 7.66 19.69 8.07
N GLY A 140 7.79 18.76 7.14
CA GLY A 140 6.66 18.32 6.32
C GLY A 140 5.57 17.72 7.21
N LYS A 141 4.30 17.99 6.89
CA LYS A 141 3.13 17.60 7.69
C LYS A 141 2.70 16.15 7.49
N TYR A 142 3.38 15.42 6.62
CA TYR A 142 2.97 14.06 6.25
C TYR A 142 4.09 13.05 6.43
N VAL A 143 3.66 11.84 6.77
CA VAL A 143 4.50 10.64 6.82
C VAL A 143 4.01 9.70 5.72
N ALA A 144 4.93 9.21 4.87
CA ALA A 144 4.63 8.20 3.89
C ALA A 144 5.27 6.86 4.25
N VAL A 145 4.49 5.81 4.16
CA VAL A 145 4.95 4.42 4.27
C VAL A 145 4.67 3.73 2.94
N PHE A 146 5.62 2.95 2.41
CA PHE A 146 5.43 2.33 1.10
C PHE A 146 6.27 1.08 0.89
N ASP A 147 5.72 0.17 0.08
CA ASP A 147 6.42 -0.88 -0.62
C ASP A 147 6.58 -0.41 -2.08
N PRO A 148 7.80 -0.12 -2.54
CA PRO A 148 8.00 0.44 -3.87
C PRO A 148 7.68 -0.53 -4.99
N LEU A 149 7.84 -1.85 -4.79
CA LEU A 149 7.58 -2.87 -5.80
C LEU A 149 7.19 -4.22 -5.20
N ASP A 150 5.95 -4.31 -4.65
CA ASP A 150 5.38 -5.59 -4.19
C ASP A 150 5.44 -6.65 -5.29
N GLY A 151 5.91 -7.82 -4.91
CA GLY A 151 6.02 -8.96 -5.81
C GLY A 151 7.18 -8.85 -6.80
N SER A 152 8.24 -8.11 -6.51
CA SER A 152 9.42 -7.90 -7.38
C SER A 152 10.06 -9.21 -7.86
N SER A 153 10.00 -10.27 -7.06
CA SER A 153 10.45 -11.62 -7.45
C SER A 153 9.76 -12.16 -8.70
N ASN A 154 8.59 -11.62 -9.04
CA ASN A 154 7.77 -12.03 -10.19
C ASN A 154 8.06 -11.25 -11.48
N VAL A 155 8.82 -10.16 -11.43
CA VAL A 155 9.11 -9.30 -12.59
C VAL A 155 9.74 -10.08 -13.74
N ASP A 156 10.72 -10.93 -13.43
CA ASP A 156 11.44 -11.71 -14.44
C ASP A 156 10.52 -12.72 -15.16
N ALA A 157 9.42 -13.12 -14.52
CA ALA A 157 8.40 -14.01 -15.09
C ALA A 157 7.24 -13.23 -15.74
N ASN A 158 7.32 -11.89 -15.79
CA ASN A 158 6.27 -11.01 -16.34
C ASN A 158 4.90 -11.22 -15.65
N ILE A 159 4.91 -11.53 -14.37
CA ILE A 159 3.73 -11.63 -13.51
C ILE A 159 3.43 -10.24 -12.95
N PRO A 160 2.16 -9.87 -12.72
CA PRO A 160 1.80 -8.58 -12.15
C PRO A 160 2.56 -8.24 -10.87
N THR A 161 3.00 -6.99 -10.77
CA THR A 161 3.64 -6.40 -9.59
C THR A 161 2.95 -5.08 -9.24
N GLY A 162 3.31 -4.44 -8.15
CA GLY A 162 2.68 -3.16 -7.82
C GLY A 162 3.45 -2.36 -6.78
N THR A 163 3.05 -1.11 -6.63
CA THR A 163 3.48 -0.23 -5.53
C THR A 163 2.35 -0.11 -4.53
N ILE A 164 2.64 -0.22 -3.24
CA ILE A 164 1.67 0.00 -2.15
C ILE A 164 2.12 1.21 -1.36
N PHE A 165 1.18 2.07 -0.94
CA PHE A 165 1.51 3.24 -0.14
C PHE A 165 0.41 3.61 0.87
N GLY A 166 0.84 4.22 1.98
CA GLY A 166 0.00 4.86 2.97
C GLY A 166 0.54 6.23 3.35
N ILE A 167 -0.34 7.21 3.49
CA ILE A 167 -0.01 8.55 3.94
C ILE A 167 -0.71 8.83 5.25
N PHE A 168 0.05 9.25 6.24
CA PHE A 168 -0.43 9.71 7.56
C PHE A 168 -0.15 11.20 7.71
N GLU A 169 -0.89 11.85 8.60
CA GLU A 169 -0.46 13.14 9.15
C GLU A 169 0.64 12.91 10.18
N GLU A 170 1.62 13.81 10.23
CA GLU A 170 2.63 13.81 11.26
C GLU A 170 1.98 14.07 12.63
N PRO A 171 2.28 13.29 13.67
CA PRO A 171 1.72 13.51 14.99
C PRO A 171 2.10 14.88 15.56
N ASP A 172 1.14 15.56 16.22
CA ASP A 172 1.39 16.83 16.89
C ASP A 172 2.55 16.74 17.89
N GLY A 173 3.48 17.68 17.82
CA GLY A 173 4.63 17.75 18.72
C GLY A 173 5.81 16.83 18.35
N CYS A 174 5.75 16.15 17.22
CA CYS A 174 6.87 15.42 16.67
C CYS A 174 7.85 16.42 16.03
N ASN A 175 9.05 16.53 16.57
CA ASN A 175 10.14 17.33 16.00
C ASN A 175 11.21 16.36 15.50
N VAL A 176 11.11 15.96 14.26
CA VAL A 176 12.06 15.04 13.61
C VAL A 176 13.47 15.64 13.57
N LEU A 177 13.56 16.99 13.53
CA LEU A 177 14.80 17.74 13.61
C LEU A 177 14.94 18.37 15.01
N ASN A 178 16.10 18.19 15.65
CA ASN A 178 16.42 18.92 16.88
C ASN A 178 16.69 20.42 16.56
N GLY A 179 16.87 21.24 17.62
CA GLY A 179 17.15 22.68 17.48
C GLY A 179 18.44 23.00 16.70
N ASP A 180 19.30 22.00 16.45
CA ASP A 180 20.56 22.10 15.70
C ASP A 180 20.40 21.53 14.27
N GLY A 181 19.18 21.07 13.90
CA GLY A 181 18.88 20.51 12.57
C GLY A 181 19.30 19.05 12.40
N GLU A 182 19.65 18.34 13.46
CA GLU A 182 19.99 16.92 13.38
C GLU A 182 18.72 16.05 13.51
N VAL A 183 18.67 14.95 12.74
CA VAL A 183 17.57 14.00 12.73
C VAL A 183 17.50 13.24 14.05
N MET A 184 16.31 13.15 14.63
CA MET A 184 16.05 12.36 15.83
C MET A 184 15.42 11.02 15.44
N ASP A 185 16.21 9.97 15.31
CA ASP A 185 15.79 8.64 14.86
C ASP A 185 14.58 8.09 15.61
N ASN A 186 14.52 8.30 16.93
CA ASN A 186 13.39 7.85 17.76
C ASN A 186 12.08 8.59 17.42
N GLU A 187 12.15 9.86 17.03
CA GLU A 187 10.98 10.63 16.65
C GLU A 187 10.51 10.28 15.26
N CYS A 188 11.42 10.02 14.31
CA CYS A 188 11.10 9.45 13.01
C CYS A 188 10.36 8.12 13.14
N LEU A 189 10.84 7.24 14.01
CA LEU A 189 10.19 5.97 14.29
C LEU A 189 8.79 6.19 14.88
N THR A 190 8.67 7.06 15.88
CA THR A 190 7.38 7.38 16.52
C THR A 190 6.39 7.97 15.50
N ALA A 191 6.84 8.84 14.60
CA ALA A 191 6.01 9.44 13.57
C ALA A 191 5.46 8.40 12.58
N THR A 192 6.21 7.34 12.29
CA THR A 192 5.78 6.27 11.37
C THR A 192 4.93 5.20 12.04
N MET A 193 5.11 4.94 13.32
CA MET A 193 4.44 3.87 14.07
C MET A 193 3.01 4.27 14.44
N GLN A 194 2.15 4.41 13.43
CA GLN A 194 0.76 4.80 13.59
C GLN A 194 -0.19 3.68 13.19
N SER A 195 -1.30 3.53 13.94
CA SER A 195 -2.39 2.61 13.59
C SER A 195 -2.97 2.95 12.21
N GLY A 196 -3.36 1.92 11.44
CA GLY A 196 -3.96 2.09 10.12
C GLY A 196 -5.23 2.93 10.10
N ASN A 197 -5.91 3.09 11.24
CA ASN A 197 -7.06 4.00 11.39
C ASN A 197 -6.70 5.48 11.18
N LYS A 198 -5.43 5.85 11.32
CA LYS A 198 -4.92 7.21 11.12
C LYS A 198 -4.52 7.52 9.69
N LEU A 199 -4.62 6.55 8.78
CA LEU A 199 -4.35 6.79 7.36
C LEU A 199 -5.28 7.88 6.81
N VAL A 200 -4.67 8.89 6.20
CA VAL A 200 -5.36 9.93 5.43
C VAL A 200 -5.63 9.43 4.02
N VAL A 201 -4.63 8.81 3.43
CA VAL A 201 -4.72 8.16 2.11
C VAL A 201 -4.08 6.78 2.19
N GLY A 202 -4.74 5.79 1.65
CA GLY A 202 -4.15 4.49 1.36
C GLY A 202 -4.37 4.14 -0.11
N GLY A 203 -3.38 3.53 -0.75
CA GLY A 203 -3.47 3.21 -2.17
C GLY A 203 -2.47 2.18 -2.64
N TYR A 204 -2.69 1.71 -3.85
CA TYR A 204 -1.74 0.91 -4.59
C TYR A 204 -1.80 1.21 -6.10
N CYS A 205 -0.71 0.95 -6.78
CA CYS A 205 -0.65 0.93 -8.24
C CYS A 205 -0.29 -0.47 -8.72
N LEU A 206 -1.15 -1.08 -9.52
CA LEU A 206 -0.94 -2.40 -10.11
C LEU A 206 -0.33 -2.25 -11.51
N TYR A 207 0.79 -2.90 -11.76
CA TYR A 207 1.48 -2.98 -13.04
C TYR A 207 1.19 -4.33 -13.69
N SER A 208 0.27 -4.34 -14.67
CA SER A 208 -0.22 -5.55 -15.32
C SER A 208 -0.60 -5.27 -16.79
N ALA A 209 -1.58 -5.98 -17.34
CA ALA A 209 -2.12 -5.74 -18.69
C ALA A 209 -2.60 -4.29 -18.90
N ALA A 210 -3.09 -3.67 -17.83
CA ALA A 210 -3.24 -2.22 -17.71
C ALA A 210 -2.54 -1.78 -16.43
N THR A 211 -2.17 -0.50 -16.34
CA THR A 211 -1.70 0.09 -15.09
C THR A 211 -2.91 0.67 -14.38
N GLU A 212 -3.24 0.11 -13.21
CA GLU A 212 -4.40 0.50 -12.41
C GLU A 212 -3.94 1.15 -11.10
N PHE A 213 -4.48 2.31 -10.79
CA PHE A 213 -4.22 3.03 -9.55
C PHE A 213 -5.49 3.04 -8.71
N VAL A 214 -5.44 2.44 -7.51
CA VAL A 214 -6.59 2.35 -6.60
C VAL A 214 -6.25 3.06 -5.31
N MET A 215 -7.16 3.90 -4.83
CA MET A 215 -6.94 4.63 -3.59
C MET A 215 -8.23 4.93 -2.84
N SER A 216 -8.07 5.25 -1.56
CA SER A 216 -9.11 5.80 -0.71
C SER A 216 -8.59 7.02 0.05
N PHE A 217 -9.40 8.06 0.14
CA PHE A 217 -9.23 9.17 1.07
C PHE A 217 -10.12 8.97 2.28
N GLY A 218 -9.55 9.10 3.49
CA GLY A 218 -10.30 9.00 4.74
C GLY A 218 -11.01 7.67 4.97
N GLY A 219 -10.78 6.64 4.14
CA GLY A 219 -11.33 5.29 4.34
C GLY A 219 -12.83 5.12 4.07
N LYS A 220 -13.49 6.07 3.38
CA LYS A 220 -14.95 6.00 3.13
C LYS A 220 -15.31 5.42 1.78
N THR A 221 -14.58 5.82 0.75
CA THR A 221 -14.82 5.40 -0.63
C THR A 221 -13.53 4.93 -1.26
N CYS A 222 -13.64 4.02 -2.22
CA CYS A 222 -12.53 3.47 -2.96
C CYS A 222 -12.67 3.86 -4.43
N GLN A 223 -11.64 4.47 -4.99
CA GLN A 223 -11.62 4.96 -6.37
C GLN A 223 -10.56 4.21 -7.18
N GLY A 224 -10.91 3.81 -8.41
CA GLY A 224 -10.00 3.14 -9.33
C GLY A 224 -9.79 3.95 -10.62
N PHE A 225 -8.52 4.15 -10.96
CA PHE A 225 -8.07 4.90 -12.12
C PHE A 225 -7.25 3.98 -13.02
N THR A 226 -7.39 4.13 -14.33
CA THR A 226 -6.59 3.41 -15.32
C THR A 226 -5.66 4.40 -16.02
N LEU A 227 -4.41 4.05 -16.20
CA LEU A 227 -3.46 4.86 -16.97
C LEU A 227 -3.83 4.84 -18.46
N ASP A 228 -4.21 6.00 -18.98
CA ASP A 228 -4.23 6.22 -20.42
C ASP A 228 -2.82 6.56 -20.89
N GLU A 229 -2.17 5.59 -21.53
CA GLU A 229 -0.78 5.73 -21.98
C GLU A 229 -0.59 6.72 -23.12
N GLN A 230 -1.65 7.01 -23.89
CA GLN A 230 -1.58 7.96 -24.99
C GLN A 230 -1.55 9.40 -24.49
N VAL A 231 -2.28 9.66 -23.41
CA VAL A 231 -2.34 10.97 -22.77
C VAL A 231 -1.32 11.09 -21.64
N GLY A 232 -0.95 9.95 -21.04
CA GLY A 232 -0.04 9.89 -19.89
C GLY A 232 -0.73 10.27 -18.56
N GLU A 233 -2.06 10.06 -18.46
CA GLU A 233 -2.84 10.42 -17.27
C GLU A 233 -3.61 9.21 -16.72
N PHE A 234 -3.72 9.14 -15.39
CA PHE A 234 -4.63 8.22 -14.74
C PHE A 234 -6.05 8.78 -14.78
N VAL A 235 -6.94 8.07 -15.45
CA VAL A 235 -8.35 8.46 -15.64
C VAL A 235 -9.24 7.62 -14.73
N LEU A 236 -10.20 8.24 -14.06
CA LEU A 236 -11.19 7.57 -13.19
C LEU A 236 -12.08 6.65 -14.03
N THR A 237 -11.87 5.35 -13.93
CA THR A 237 -12.61 4.32 -14.66
C THR A 237 -13.53 3.50 -13.77
N LYS A 238 -13.25 3.48 -12.47
CA LYS A 238 -13.99 2.69 -11.47
C LYS A 238 -14.33 3.58 -10.26
N PRO A 239 -15.32 4.49 -10.40
CA PRO A 239 -15.73 5.33 -9.28
C PRO A 239 -16.44 4.52 -8.21
N ASN A 240 -16.17 4.86 -6.95
CA ASN A 240 -16.83 4.29 -5.77
C ASN A 240 -16.89 2.75 -5.82
N MET A 241 -15.73 2.12 -6.00
CA MET A 241 -15.60 0.66 -6.05
C MET A 241 -16.20 0.03 -4.81
N LYS A 242 -16.97 -1.04 -5.01
CA LYS A 242 -17.56 -1.83 -3.92
C LYS A 242 -17.21 -3.30 -4.11
N ILE A 243 -16.67 -3.90 -3.06
CA ILE A 243 -16.50 -5.35 -3.00
C ILE A 243 -17.86 -6.00 -2.69
N PRO A 244 -18.25 -7.09 -3.38
CA PRO A 244 -19.47 -7.83 -3.02
C PRO A 244 -19.43 -8.29 -1.56
N THR A 245 -20.55 -8.19 -0.84
CA THR A 245 -20.66 -8.62 0.57
C THR A 245 -20.31 -10.11 0.73
N ARG A 246 -20.83 -10.96 -0.17
CA ARG A 246 -20.35 -12.32 -0.43
C ARG A 246 -19.79 -12.35 -1.85
N GLY A 247 -18.56 -12.81 -1.98
CA GLY A 247 -17.88 -12.82 -3.25
C GLY A 247 -18.21 -14.01 -4.15
N LYS A 248 -17.55 -14.03 -5.31
CA LYS A 248 -17.45 -15.27 -6.09
C LYS A 248 -16.75 -16.33 -5.23
N PRO A 249 -17.05 -17.62 -5.43
CA PRO A 249 -16.42 -18.70 -4.66
C PRO A 249 -14.94 -18.87 -5.07
N ILE A 250 -14.12 -17.90 -4.65
CA ILE A 250 -12.69 -17.82 -4.92
C ILE A 250 -11.95 -17.58 -3.62
N TYR A 251 -10.88 -18.33 -3.40
CA TYR A 251 -9.89 -18.05 -2.37
C TYR A 251 -8.50 -17.93 -2.98
N SER A 252 -7.66 -17.11 -2.36
CA SER A 252 -6.30 -16.81 -2.81
C SER A 252 -5.34 -16.94 -1.64
N ILE A 253 -4.78 -18.14 -1.47
CA ILE A 253 -3.82 -18.46 -0.40
C ILE A 253 -2.77 -19.41 -0.97
N ASN A 254 -1.51 -19.26 -0.54
CA ASN A 254 -0.43 -20.15 -0.96
C ASN A 254 -0.55 -21.53 -0.29
N GLU A 255 -1.13 -22.50 -0.97
CA GLU A 255 -1.33 -23.85 -0.46
C GLU A 255 -0.05 -24.69 -0.30
N ALA A 256 1.10 -24.20 -0.80
CA ALA A 256 2.37 -24.87 -0.55
C ALA A 256 2.70 -24.94 0.95
N ASN A 257 2.16 -23.99 1.73
CA ASN A 257 2.35 -23.92 3.19
C ASN A 257 1.26 -24.64 3.99
N ARG A 258 0.31 -25.32 3.34
CA ARG A 258 -0.87 -25.94 3.98
C ARG A 258 -0.54 -26.82 5.19
N TRP A 259 0.54 -27.57 5.12
CA TRP A 259 0.96 -28.50 6.17
C TRP A 259 1.61 -27.82 7.39
N ALA A 260 1.84 -26.52 7.28
CA ALA A 260 2.38 -25.68 8.35
C ALA A 260 1.32 -24.74 8.95
N TRP A 261 0.09 -24.71 8.40
CA TRP A 261 -1.02 -23.92 8.92
C TRP A 261 -1.57 -24.49 10.22
N ASP A 262 -2.30 -23.66 10.96
CA ASP A 262 -3.09 -24.10 12.10
C ASP A 262 -4.27 -25.01 11.66
N PRO A 263 -4.83 -25.82 12.58
CA PRO A 263 -5.95 -26.70 12.27
C PRO A 263 -7.20 -25.96 11.81
N GLU A 264 -7.50 -24.78 12.36
CA GLU A 264 -8.68 -23.98 12.08
C GLU A 264 -8.68 -23.50 10.62
N LEU A 265 -7.57 -22.95 10.14
CA LEU A 265 -7.42 -22.56 8.75
C LEU A 265 -7.50 -23.76 7.80
N THR A 266 -6.85 -24.86 8.17
CA THR A 266 -6.87 -26.08 7.38
C THR A 266 -8.30 -26.64 7.25
N GLU A 267 -9.09 -26.61 8.33
CA GLU A 267 -10.50 -26.99 8.34
C GLU A 267 -11.33 -26.04 7.47
N TYR A 268 -11.18 -24.72 7.64
CA TYR A 268 -11.88 -23.73 6.83
C TYR A 268 -11.65 -23.95 5.33
N ILE A 269 -10.38 -23.99 4.90
CA ILE A 269 -10.04 -24.18 3.48
C ILE A 269 -10.58 -25.51 2.96
N THR A 270 -10.49 -26.59 3.75
CA THR A 270 -11.04 -27.90 3.36
C THR A 270 -12.55 -27.84 3.17
N THR A 271 -13.26 -27.14 4.06
CA THR A 271 -14.71 -26.98 4.04
C THR A 271 -15.18 -26.24 2.78
N ILE A 272 -14.57 -25.08 2.46
CA ILE A 272 -14.93 -24.32 1.26
C ILE A 272 -14.51 -25.04 -0.05
N GLN A 273 -13.40 -25.80 -0.05
CA GLN A 273 -12.98 -26.62 -1.18
C GLN A 273 -13.97 -27.74 -1.50
N LYS A 274 -14.62 -28.31 -0.49
CA LYS A 274 -15.65 -29.34 -0.66
C LYS A 274 -17.03 -28.75 -1.01
N GLY A 275 -17.24 -27.46 -0.87
CA GLY A 275 -18.55 -26.83 -0.99
C GLY A 275 -19.45 -27.08 0.22
N GLU A 276 -18.86 -27.35 1.37
CA GLU A 276 -19.55 -27.60 2.65
C GLU A 276 -19.66 -26.34 3.52
N GLY A 277 -19.17 -25.18 3.01
CA GLY A 277 -19.25 -23.88 3.67
C GLY A 277 -20.63 -23.24 3.55
N GLU A 278 -20.78 -22.01 4.08
CA GLU A 278 -22.07 -21.28 4.13
C GLU A 278 -22.73 -21.10 2.77
N THR A 279 -21.95 -21.00 1.69
CA THR A 279 -22.49 -20.83 0.32
C THR A 279 -23.00 -22.13 -0.29
N GLY A 280 -22.61 -23.28 0.23
CA GLY A 280 -22.87 -24.59 -0.39
C GLY A 280 -22.18 -24.76 -1.74
N GLN A 281 -21.24 -23.86 -2.12
CA GLN A 281 -20.51 -23.89 -3.38
C GLN A 281 -19.04 -24.23 -3.17
N GLN A 282 -18.48 -24.98 -4.10
CA GLN A 282 -17.06 -25.27 -4.11
C GLN A 282 -16.25 -24.01 -4.49
N TYR A 283 -15.32 -23.61 -3.64
CA TYR A 283 -14.42 -22.48 -3.92
C TYR A 283 -13.23 -22.92 -4.78
N THR A 284 -12.85 -22.05 -5.70
CA THR A 284 -11.72 -22.27 -6.61
C THR A 284 -10.50 -21.46 -6.13
N SER A 285 -9.34 -22.11 -6.08
CA SER A 285 -8.07 -21.41 -5.80
C SER A 285 -7.65 -20.51 -6.97
N ARG A 286 -7.25 -19.30 -6.65
CA ARG A 286 -6.70 -18.31 -7.59
C ARG A 286 -5.60 -17.52 -6.88
N TYR A 287 -4.39 -18.08 -6.82
CA TYR A 287 -3.24 -17.45 -6.18
C TYR A 287 -2.22 -17.03 -7.23
N ILE A 288 -1.94 -15.73 -7.33
CA ILE A 288 -0.96 -15.13 -8.26
C ILE A 288 0.43 -15.14 -7.64
N GLY A 289 0.51 -14.90 -6.33
CA GLY A 289 1.78 -14.75 -5.61
C GLY A 289 2.34 -13.33 -5.68
N SER A 290 1.50 -12.36 -6.03
CA SER A 290 1.74 -10.92 -5.93
C SER A 290 0.55 -10.33 -5.18
N MET A 291 0.78 -9.72 -4.03
CA MET A 291 -0.31 -9.24 -3.16
C MET A 291 -1.20 -8.25 -3.88
N VAL A 292 -0.62 -7.27 -4.57
CA VAL A 292 -1.39 -6.26 -5.29
C VAL A 292 -2.31 -6.89 -6.34
N GLY A 293 -1.83 -7.88 -7.10
CA GLY A 293 -2.62 -8.59 -8.09
C GLY A 293 -3.74 -9.44 -7.49
N ASP A 294 -3.44 -10.17 -6.42
CA ASP A 294 -4.40 -11.01 -5.70
C ASP A 294 -5.49 -10.17 -5.01
N VAL A 295 -5.10 -9.06 -4.36
CA VAL A 295 -6.04 -8.15 -3.69
C VAL A 295 -6.89 -7.39 -4.70
N HIS A 296 -6.32 -6.91 -5.81
CA HIS A 296 -7.08 -6.23 -6.86
C HIS A 296 -8.19 -7.12 -7.44
N ARG A 297 -7.87 -8.38 -7.73
CA ARG A 297 -8.89 -9.35 -8.17
C ARG A 297 -9.95 -9.58 -7.09
N THR A 298 -9.56 -9.71 -5.82
CA THR A 298 -10.47 -9.89 -4.69
C THR A 298 -11.37 -8.67 -4.52
N LEU A 299 -10.84 -7.46 -4.68
CA LEU A 299 -11.61 -6.22 -4.65
C LEU A 299 -12.71 -6.19 -5.73
N LEU A 300 -12.42 -6.69 -6.94
CA LEU A 300 -13.37 -6.70 -8.06
C LEU A 300 -14.40 -7.83 -7.99
N TYR A 301 -14.00 -9.01 -7.54
CA TYR A 301 -14.82 -10.22 -7.61
C TYR A 301 -15.33 -10.70 -6.26
N GLY A 302 -14.76 -10.19 -5.18
CA GLY A 302 -14.96 -10.73 -3.84
C GLY A 302 -14.24 -12.05 -3.63
N GLY A 303 -14.70 -12.80 -2.64
CA GLY A 303 -13.99 -13.94 -2.10
C GLY A 303 -12.99 -13.53 -1.04
N ILE A 304 -11.97 -14.33 -0.80
CA ILE A 304 -11.00 -14.10 0.26
C ILE A 304 -9.56 -14.24 -0.25
N PHE A 305 -8.71 -13.28 0.14
CA PHE A 305 -7.25 -13.38 0.07
C PHE A 305 -6.72 -13.65 1.48
N GLY A 306 -5.70 -14.52 1.59
CA GLY A 306 -5.03 -14.79 2.84
C GLY A 306 -3.52 -14.98 2.70
N TYR A 307 -2.79 -14.42 3.63
CA TYR A 307 -1.39 -14.71 3.89
C TYR A 307 -1.25 -15.05 5.38
N PRO A 308 -1.53 -16.31 5.76
CA PRO A 308 -1.55 -16.73 7.16
C PRO A 308 -0.16 -16.77 7.78
N GLY A 309 -0.12 -16.75 9.11
CA GLY A 309 1.02 -17.29 9.83
C GLY A 309 1.14 -18.79 9.66
N ASP A 310 2.33 -19.31 9.84
CA ASP A 310 2.63 -20.74 9.81
C ASP A 310 3.66 -21.10 10.88
N THR A 311 4.01 -22.37 11.01
CA THR A 311 4.98 -22.86 12.01
C THR A 311 6.38 -22.26 11.88
N LYS A 312 6.74 -21.70 10.71
CA LYS A 312 8.03 -21.02 10.46
C LYS A 312 7.91 -19.51 10.62
N ASN A 313 6.79 -18.96 10.17
CA ASN A 313 6.50 -17.53 10.17
C ASN A 313 5.23 -17.28 10.98
N THR A 314 5.33 -17.41 12.30
CA THR A 314 4.18 -17.31 13.22
C THR A 314 3.41 -16.00 13.11
N ASN A 315 4.12 -14.90 12.75
CA ASN A 315 3.54 -13.59 12.54
C ASN A 315 3.26 -13.28 11.05
N GLY A 316 3.18 -14.30 10.19
CA GLY A 316 3.03 -14.11 8.75
C GLY A 316 4.30 -13.53 8.10
N LYS A 317 4.17 -13.06 6.86
CA LYS A 317 5.27 -12.43 6.11
C LYS A 317 5.00 -10.99 5.71
N LEU A 318 3.72 -10.62 5.54
CA LEU A 318 3.34 -9.28 5.12
C LEU A 318 3.59 -8.27 6.24
N ARG A 319 4.02 -7.08 5.88
CA ARG A 319 4.35 -6.02 6.84
C ARG A 319 3.12 -5.19 7.16
N LEU A 320 2.97 -4.83 8.42
CA LEU A 320 1.78 -4.11 8.89
C LEU A 320 1.64 -2.75 8.23
N LEU A 321 2.70 -1.92 8.28
CA LEU A 321 2.60 -0.50 7.97
C LEU A 321 2.45 -0.20 6.47
N TYR A 322 3.21 -0.85 5.61
CA TYR A 322 3.28 -0.46 4.20
C TYR A 322 2.65 -1.48 3.23
N GLU A 323 2.14 -2.63 3.73
CA GLU A 323 1.39 -3.61 2.93
C GLU A 323 -0.01 -3.85 3.51
N ALA A 324 -0.11 -4.41 4.72
CA ALA A 324 -1.38 -4.86 5.30
C ALA A 324 -2.34 -3.71 5.62
N ALA A 325 -1.87 -2.63 6.26
CA ALA A 325 -2.73 -1.51 6.65
C ALA A 325 -3.25 -0.71 5.44
N PRO A 326 -2.43 -0.31 4.43
CA PRO A 326 -2.96 0.33 3.23
C PRO A 326 -3.97 -0.53 2.46
N MET A 327 -3.72 -1.85 2.33
CA MET A 327 -4.65 -2.76 1.66
C MET A 327 -5.94 -2.97 2.45
N ALA A 328 -5.85 -3.09 3.78
CA ALA A 328 -7.01 -3.15 4.66
C ALA A 328 -7.87 -1.89 4.55
N PHE A 329 -7.23 -0.72 4.53
CA PHE A 329 -7.89 0.57 4.39
C PHE A 329 -8.72 0.67 3.10
N ILE A 330 -8.17 0.21 1.98
CA ILE A 330 -8.86 0.17 0.68
C ILE A 330 -10.01 -0.83 0.69
N VAL A 331 -9.77 -2.05 1.18
CA VAL A 331 -10.78 -3.12 1.18
C VAL A 331 -11.96 -2.73 2.07
N GLU A 332 -11.72 -2.15 3.24
CA GLU A 332 -12.79 -1.68 4.13
C GLU A 332 -13.54 -0.48 3.55
N ALA A 333 -12.85 0.48 2.91
CA ALA A 333 -13.49 1.58 2.19
C ALA A 333 -14.42 1.08 1.07
N ALA A 334 -14.10 -0.05 0.46
CA ALA A 334 -14.94 -0.72 -0.51
C ALA A 334 -16.08 -1.57 0.11
N GLY A 335 -16.17 -1.66 1.45
CA GLY A 335 -17.20 -2.41 2.17
C GLY A 335 -16.83 -3.87 2.48
N GLY A 336 -15.56 -4.25 2.31
CA GLY A 336 -15.02 -5.54 2.72
C GLY A 336 -14.60 -5.59 4.19
N ALA A 337 -13.81 -6.59 4.54
CA ALA A 337 -13.21 -6.73 5.86
C ALA A 337 -11.74 -7.17 5.74
N ALA A 338 -10.93 -6.79 6.75
CA ALA A 338 -9.52 -7.16 6.82
C ALA A 338 -9.13 -7.48 8.27
N VAL A 339 -8.65 -8.69 8.51
CA VAL A 339 -8.31 -9.18 9.85
C VAL A 339 -6.96 -9.89 9.86
N SER A 340 -6.31 -9.90 11.02
CA SER A 340 -5.15 -10.73 11.30
C SER A 340 -5.56 -12.21 11.46
N GLY A 341 -4.57 -13.11 11.51
CA GLY A 341 -4.81 -14.55 11.71
C GLY A 341 -5.59 -14.92 12.96
N LYS A 342 -5.69 -14.01 13.95
CA LYS A 342 -6.47 -14.19 15.19
C LYS A 342 -7.81 -13.47 15.17
N GLY A 343 -8.19 -12.90 14.03
CA GLY A 343 -9.45 -12.19 13.87
C GLY A 343 -9.46 -10.74 14.35
N GLU A 344 -8.33 -10.20 14.79
CA GLU A 344 -8.18 -8.79 15.10
C GLU A 344 -8.24 -7.96 13.81
N ARG A 345 -8.93 -6.82 13.84
CA ARG A 345 -9.02 -5.93 12.68
C ARG A 345 -7.65 -5.29 12.41
N ILE A 346 -7.12 -5.41 11.19
CA ILE A 346 -5.76 -4.96 10.84
C ILE A 346 -5.56 -3.47 11.16
N LEU A 347 -6.54 -2.62 10.87
CA LEU A 347 -6.42 -1.19 11.11
C LEU A 347 -6.40 -0.80 12.60
N ASP A 348 -6.83 -1.70 13.51
CA ASP A 348 -6.82 -1.46 14.96
C ASP A 348 -5.49 -1.86 15.62
N ILE A 349 -4.64 -2.61 14.92
CA ILE A 349 -3.34 -3.03 15.46
C ILE A 349 -2.48 -1.80 15.74
N ASP A 350 -1.98 -1.71 16.97
CA ASP A 350 -1.03 -0.67 17.37
C ASP A 350 0.40 -1.12 17.03
N PRO A 351 1.07 -0.48 16.07
CA PRO A 351 2.42 -0.89 15.70
C PRO A 351 3.47 -0.61 16.78
N THR A 352 3.16 0.23 17.78
CA THR A 352 4.07 0.49 18.90
C THR A 352 4.15 -0.68 19.89
N GLU A 353 3.13 -1.56 19.88
CA GLU A 353 3.07 -2.77 20.71
C GLU A 353 3.68 -4.01 20.04
N ASP A 354 4.58 -3.83 19.07
CA ASP A 354 5.22 -4.95 18.35
C ASP A 354 6.05 -5.84 19.28
N PRO A 355 5.61 -7.08 19.57
CA PRO A 355 6.33 -7.99 20.45
C PRO A 355 7.64 -8.52 19.83
N THR A 356 7.85 -8.30 18.55
CA THR A 356 9.02 -8.78 17.81
C THR A 356 10.15 -7.76 17.74
N GLY A 357 9.86 -6.50 18.08
CA GLY A 357 10.83 -5.39 18.03
C GLY A 357 11.31 -5.04 16.63
N ARG A 358 10.53 -5.35 15.60
CA ARG A 358 10.89 -5.08 14.18
C ARG A 358 10.57 -3.66 13.73
N GLY A 359 9.90 -2.88 14.58
CA GLY A 359 9.54 -1.50 14.27
C GLY A 359 8.70 -1.40 12.99
N VAL A 360 9.12 -0.55 12.05
CA VAL A 360 8.40 -0.33 10.78
C VAL A 360 8.24 -1.59 9.93
N HIS A 361 9.03 -2.63 10.18
CA HIS A 361 9.00 -3.92 9.47
C HIS A 361 8.22 -4.99 10.25
N GLN A 362 7.37 -4.60 11.21
CA GLN A 362 6.47 -5.51 11.90
C GLN A 362 5.65 -6.34 10.91
N ARG A 363 5.63 -7.66 11.11
CA ARG A 363 4.88 -8.60 10.26
C ARG A 363 3.56 -8.99 10.92
N VAL A 364 2.56 -9.23 10.08
CA VAL A 364 1.22 -9.62 10.50
C VAL A 364 0.63 -10.65 9.54
N PRO A 365 -0.08 -11.69 10.02
CA PRO A 365 -0.93 -12.51 9.17
C PRO A 365 -2.08 -11.67 8.63
N VAL A 366 -2.46 -11.90 7.37
CA VAL A 366 -3.49 -11.08 6.71
C VAL A 366 -4.57 -11.98 6.11
N PHE A 367 -5.83 -11.66 6.40
CA PHE A 367 -7.00 -12.15 5.67
C PHE A 367 -7.88 -10.95 5.32
N LEU A 368 -8.19 -10.80 4.04
CA LEU A 368 -9.04 -9.70 3.57
C LEU A 368 -9.91 -10.13 2.40
N GLY A 369 -11.02 -9.45 2.22
CA GLY A 369 -11.94 -9.75 1.13
C GLY A 369 -13.37 -9.34 1.42
N SER A 370 -14.30 -10.09 0.84
CA SER A 370 -15.73 -9.91 1.08
C SER A 370 -16.08 -10.12 2.56
N LYS A 371 -16.92 -9.25 3.10
CA LYS A 371 -17.24 -9.22 4.53
C LYS A 371 -17.72 -10.58 5.06
N ASP A 372 -18.61 -11.25 4.30
CA ASP A 372 -19.14 -12.55 4.72
C ASP A 372 -18.13 -13.67 4.58
N ASP A 373 -17.25 -13.63 3.56
CA ASP A 373 -16.20 -14.63 3.38
C ASP A 373 -15.16 -14.55 4.52
N VAL A 374 -14.80 -13.33 4.94
CA VAL A 374 -13.91 -13.12 6.10
C VAL A 374 -14.61 -13.51 7.41
N ALA A 375 -15.91 -13.22 7.57
CA ALA A 375 -16.67 -13.62 8.75
C ALA A 375 -16.79 -15.14 8.87
N GLU A 376 -17.04 -15.84 7.76
CA GLU A 376 -17.06 -17.29 7.73
C GLU A 376 -15.70 -17.87 8.16
N MET A 377 -14.59 -17.37 7.61
CA MET A 377 -13.25 -17.79 8.03
C MET A 377 -13.04 -17.62 9.53
N ARG A 378 -13.37 -16.43 10.09
CA ARG A 378 -13.25 -16.16 11.52
C ARG A 378 -14.03 -17.13 12.39
N SER A 379 -15.22 -17.56 11.95
CA SER A 379 -16.07 -18.47 12.70
C SER A 379 -15.41 -19.80 13.06
N PHE A 380 -14.37 -20.21 12.30
CA PHE A 380 -13.59 -21.41 12.59
C PHE A 380 -12.64 -21.21 13.78
N TYR A 381 -12.20 -19.99 14.05
CA TYR A 381 -11.38 -19.63 15.20
C TYR A 381 -12.22 -19.36 16.46
N ASP A 382 -13.50 -18.99 16.31
CA ASP A 382 -14.40 -18.69 17.42
C ASP A 382 -15.07 -19.95 18.03
N LYS A 383 -14.88 -21.12 17.41
CA LYS A 383 -15.47 -22.41 17.84
C LYS A 383 -14.77 -23.07 19.05
N LYS A 384 -13.81 -22.42 19.66
CA LYS A 384 -13.06 -22.93 20.84
C LYS A 384 -13.67 -22.48 22.16
#